data_5db9723f271575d1edca25b2799b3cde
#
_entry.id   5db9723f271575d1edca25b2799b3cde
#
_cell.length_a   1.000
_cell.length_b   1.000
_cell.length_c   1.000
_cell.angle_alpha   90.00
_cell.angle_beta   90.00
_cell.angle_gamma   90.00
#
_symmetry.space_group_name_H-M   'P 1'
#
loop_
_entity.id
_entity.type
_entity.pdbx_description
1 polymer ?
#
loop_
_entity_poly.entity_id
_entity_poly.type
_entity_poly.pdbx_seq_one_letter_code
_entity_poly.pdbx_strand_id
1 'polypeptide(L)'
;MEVCNIRYKNKQGIGLRTARLECVVLPDEGGKMVSLRERSSGEELLAQAEGGVYKALTFNGSYIDSECSAFDDLFPTVDPWYNGEREYADHGEVCRLPNAYVVRNDGMASLHLSVLSPFGDYVFRKSYKEIEGGLEIAYEAENIGDKPLKAIWASHLMLKAREGEAVTLSEDDAYEAEFMFCEDASVAQAGTVTKLKNCGGSHKRHLPLRRSAIPGEFFM
;
A
#
# COMPACT_ATOMS: atom_id res chain seq x y z
N MET A 1 16.53 3.44 -14.80
CA MET A 1 15.96 2.25 -14.12
C MET A 1 16.17 1.02 -14.98
N GLU A 2 16.59 -0.08 -14.41
CA GLU A 2 16.64 -1.41 -15.03
C GLU A 2 15.36 -2.17 -14.67
N VAL A 3 14.79 -2.89 -15.65
CA VAL A 3 13.56 -3.68 -15.46
C VAL A 3 13.83 -5.10 -15.90
N CYS A 4 13.50 -6.08 -15.05
CA CYS A 4 13.74 -7.49 -15.33
C CYS A 4 12.62 -8.38 -14.78
N ASN A 5 12.47 -9.56 -15.35
CA ASN A 5 11.62 -10.60 -14.77
C ASN A 5 12.32 -11.21 -13.55
N ILE A 6 11.57 -11.40 -12.49
CA ILE A 6 12.08 -11.97 -11.23
C ILE A 6 11.05 -12.93 -10.63
N ARG A 7 11.48 -13.78 -9.74
CA ARG A 7 10.59 -14.64 -8.96
C ARG A 7 10.60 -14.21 -7.50
N TYR A 8 9.42 -14.00 -6.94
CA TYR A 8 9.21 -13.78 -5.51
C TYR A 8 8.35 -14.91 -4.95
N LYS A 9 8.89 -15.68 -3.99
CA LYS A 9 8.26 -16.91 -3.52
C LYS A 9 7.90 -17.79 -4.75
N ASN A 10 6.65 -18.19 -4.88
CA ASN A 10 6.14 -18.99 -6.02
C ASN A 10 5.49 -18.16 -7.14
N LYS A 11 5.61 -16.81 -7.11
CA LYS A 11 5.00 -15.90 -8.08
C LYS A 11 6.02 -15.31 -9.05
N GLN A 12 5.55 -15.01 -10.27
CA GLN A 12 6.31 -14.22 -11.23
C GLN A 12 6.13 -12.74 -10.91
N GLY A 13 7.19 -11.97 -11.00
CA GLY A 13 7.19 -10.56 -10.73
C GLY A 13 8.11 -9.77 -11.64
N ILE A 14 8.05 -8.48 -11.52
CA ILE A 14 8.90 -7.51 -12.21
C ILE A 14 9.82 -6.86 -11.18
N GLY A 15 11.12 -7.06 -11.36
CA GLY A 15 12.16 -6.37 -10.61
C GLY A 15 12.44 -5.00 -11.23
N LEU A 16 12.47 -3.96 -10.42
CA LEU A 16 12.85 -2.61 -10.79
C LEU A 16 14.08 -2.21 -10.00
N ARG A 17 15.12 -1.77 -10.68
CA ARG A 17 16.36 -1.35 -10.06
C ARG A 17 16.74 0.06 -10.49
N THR A 18 16.76 0.97 -9.55
CA THR A 18 17.26 2.33 -9.70
C THR A 18 18.71 2.45 -9.20
N ALA A 19 19.26 3.64 -9.22
CA ALA A 19 20.58 3.88 -8.62
C ALA A 19 20.62 3.52 -7.13
N ARG A 20 19.53 3.76 -6.36
CA ARG A 20 19.48 3.61 -4.92
C ARG A 20 18.57 2.50 -4.41
N LEU A 21 17.53 2.16 -5.14
CA LEU A 21 16.47 1.26 -4.71
C LEU A 21 16.36 0.05 -5.64
N GLU A 22 15.94 -1.06 -5.08
CA GLU A 22 15.51 -2.25 -5.79
C GLU A 22 14.14 -2.66 -5.25
N CYS A 23 13.17 -2.87 -6.13
CA CYS A 23 11.86 -3.34 -5.71
C CYS A 23 11.33 -4.45 -6.61
N VAL A 24 10.37 -5.20 -6.09
CA VAL A 24 9.67 -6.29 -6.79
C VAL A 24 8.18 -6.00 -6.79
N VAL A 25 7.58 -5.99 -7.97
CA VAL A 25 6.14 -5.80 -8.17
C VAL A 25 5.55 -7.09 -8.74
N LEU A 26 4.38 -7.49 -8.25
CA LEU A 26 3.61 -8.64 -8.72
C LEU A 26 2.38 -8.17 -9.48
N PRO A 27 2.41 -8.06 -10.82
CA PRO A 27 1.26 -7.61 -11.61
C PRO A 27 0.02 -8.47 -11.38
N ASP A 28 0.17 -9.79 -11.34
CA ASP A 28 -0.95 -10.74 -11.18
C ASP A 28 -1.59 -10.73 -9.78
N GLU A 29 -0.95 -10.07 -8.82
CA GLU A 29 -1.37 -9.98 -7.42
C GLU A 29 -1.72 -8.52 -7.05
N GLY A 30 -2.58 -7.89 -7.82
CA GLY A 30 -3.03 -6.51 -7.57
C GLY A 30 -1.99 -5.44 -7.87
N GLY A 31 -0.90 -5.75 -8.56
CA GLY A 31 0.21 -4.81 -8.74
C GLY A 31 0.96 -4.51 -7.44
N LYS A 32 0.87 -5.41 -6.45
CA LYS A 32 1.51 -5.30 -5.14
C LYS A 32 3.02 -5.17 -5.25
N MET A 33 3.61 -4.19 -4.56
CA MET A 33 5.05 -4.14 -4.37
C MET A 33 5.41 -4.98 -3.14
N VAL A 34 6.01 -6.14 -3.36
CA VAL A 34 6.29 -7.13 -2.31
C VAL A 34 7.67 -6.98 -1.68
N SER A 35 8.55 -6.20 -2.26
CA SER A 35 9.89 -5.91 -1.72
C SER A 35 10.31 -4.52 -2.17
N LEU A 36 10.92 -3.78 -1.26
CA LEU A 36 11.58 -2.51 -1.51
C LEU A 36 12.86 -2.48 -0.69
N ARG A 37 14.01 -2.51 -1.37
CA ARG A 37 15.33 -2.55 -0.70
C ARG A 37 16.15 -1.34 -1.02
N GLU A 38 16.89 -0.88 -0.03
CA GLU A 38 17.98 0.04 -0.25
C GLU A 38 19.21 -0.73 -0.76
N ARG A 39 19.75 -0.33 -1.91
CA ARG A 39 20.82 -1.09 -2.57
C ARG A 39 22.16 -1.05 -1.86
N SER A 40 22.46 0.03 -1.15
CA SER A 40 23.75 0.19 -0.47
C SER A 40 23.89 -0.74 0.73
N SER A 41 22.82 -0.92 1.49
CA SER A 41 22.77 -1.77 2.68
C SER A 41 22.18 -3.15 2.42
N GLY A 42 21.38 -3.31 1.36
CA GLY A 42 20.55 -4.49 1.11
C GLY A 42 19.35 -4.60 2.06
N GLU A 43 19.08 -3.56 2.84
CA GLU A 43 18.00 -3.55 3.82
C GLU A 43 16.62 -3.58 3.15
N GLU A 44 15.76 -4.51 3.56
CA GLU A 44 14.36 -4.56 3.19
C GLU A 44 13.58 -3.55 4.03
N LEU A 45 12.86 -2.65 3.36
CA LEU A 45 12.12 -1.55 4.00
C LEU A 45 10.67 -1.91 4.28
N LEU A 46 10.12 -2.92 3.59
CA LEU A 46 8.73 -3.34 3.75
C LEU A 46 8.61 -4.50 4.74
N ALA A 47 7.53 -4.51 5.50
CA ALA A 47 7.16 -5.65 6.31
C ALA A 47 6.95 -6.88 5.41
N GLN A 48 7.46 -8.01 5.84
CA GLN A 48 7.47 -9.25 5.05
C GLN A 48 6.65 -10.32 5.76
N ALA A 49 5.73 -10.96 5.04
CA ALA A 49 5.05 -12.14 5.53
C ALA A 49 5.99 -13.35 5.53
N GLU A 50 5.89 -14.16 6.56
CA GLU A 50 6.65 -15.38 6.71
C GLU A 50 6.29 -16.45 5.68
N GLY A 51 7.20 -17.40 5.47
CA GLY A 51 6.99 -18.55 4.61
C GLY A 51 7.41 -18.36 3.15
N GLY A 52 7.54 -19.48 2.45
CA GLY A 52 8.04 -19.54 1.07
C GLY A 52 6.97 -19.54 -0.01
N VAL A 53 5.69 -19.58 0.37
CA VAL A 53 4.55 -19.61 -0.55
C VAL A 53 3.74 -18.34 -0.37
N TYR A 54 3.50 -17.63 -1.47
CA TYR A 54 2.68 -16.43 -1.49
C TYR A 54 1.19 -16.80 -1.33
N LYS A 55 0.52 -16.15 -0.40
CA LYS A 55 -0.91 -16.33 -0.15
C LYS A 55 -1.72 -15.32 -0.97
N ALA A 56 -2.19 -15.74 -2.14
CA ALA A 56 -2.95 -14.86 -3.04
C ALA A 56 -4.24 -14.36 -2.40
N LEU A 57 -4.54 -13.08 -2.62
CA LEU A 57 -5.84 -12.49 -2.27
C LEU A 57 -6.81 -12.73 -3.42
N THR A 58 -7.83 -13.56 -3.20
CA THR A 58 -8.90 -13.76 -4.18
C THR A 58 -9.91 -12.61 -4.13
N PHE A 59 -10.69 -12.44 -5.19
CA PHE A 59 -11.64 -11.31 -5.28
C PHE A 59 -12.61 -11.23 -4.10
N ASN A 60 -13.11 -12.37 -3.63
CA ASN A 60 -14.01 -12.45 -2.47
C ASN A 60 -13.31 -12.95 -1.19
N GLY A 61 -11.99 -13.00 -1.19
CA GLY A 61 -11.20 -13.49 -0.05
C GLY A 61 -11.08 -12.46 1.07
N SER A 62 -10.76 -12.94 2.26
CA SER A 62 -10.38 -12.11 3.38
C SER A 62 -8.98 -11.53 3.16
N TYR A 63 -8.81 -10.21 3.35
CA TYR A 63 -7.51 -9.56 3.19
C TYR A 63 -6.49 -10.08 4.21
N ILE A 64 -6.90 -10.23 5.47
CA ILE A 64 -6.01 -10.68 6.55
C ILE A 64 -5.56 -12.14 6.41
N ASP A 65 -6.30 -12.96 5.65
CA ASP A 65 -5.94 -14.36 5.41
C ASP A 65 -5.00 -14.53 4.20
N SER A 66 -4.73 -13.44 3.48
CA SER A 66 -3.83 -13.38 2.32
C SER A 66 -2.39 -13.06 2.72
N GLU A 67 -1.57 -12.67 1.74
CA GLU A 67 -0.23 -12.10 1.97
C GLU A 67 -0.35 -10.67 2.53
N CYS A 68 -0.85 -10.55 3.76
CA CYS A 68 -1.03 -9.28 4.45
C CYS A 68 0.34 -8.71 4.87
N SER A 69 1.04 -8.07 3.95
CA SER A 69 2.39 -7.50 4.13
C SER A 69 2.73 -6.53 3.00
N ALA A 70 3.85 -5.84 3.13
CA ALA A 70 4.44 -5.02 2.08
C ALA A 70 3.57 -3.83 1.64
N PHE A 71 3.28 -3.62 0.34
CA PHE A 71 2.63 -2.43 -0.14
C PHE A 71 1.52 -2.73 -1.15
N ASP A 72 0.29 -2.48 -0.74
CA ASP A 72 -0.92 -2.56 -1.55
C ASP A 72 -1.51 -1.18 -1.84
N ASP A 73 -2.28 -1.10 -2.93
CA ASP A 73 -3.15 0.03 -3.23
C ASP A 73 -4.61 -0.34 -2.96
N LEU A 74 -5.29 0.51 -2.24
CA LEU A 74 -6.69 0.36 -1.89
C LEU A 74 -7.52 1.30 -2.77
N PHE A 75 -8.43 0.75 -3.56
CA PHE A 75 -9.34 1.50 -4.41
C PHE A 75 -10.48 0.57 -4.90
N PRO A 76 -11.72 1.00 -5.02
CA PRO A 76 -12.26 2.34 -4.80
C PRO A 76 -12.68 2.62 -3.34
N THR A 77 -12.45 1.69 -2.43
CA THR A 77 -12.78 1.79 -1.00
C THR A 77 -11.60 1.38 -0.13
N VAL A 78 -11.59 1.82 1.11
CA VAL A 78 -10.69 1.33 2.17
C VAL A 78 -11.42 0.28 2.99
N ASP A 79 -12.58 0.63 3.52
CA ASP A 79 -13.44 -0.26 4.29
C ASP A 79 -14.54 -0.90 3.41
N PRO A 80 -15.19 -1.98 3.85
CA PRO A 80 -16.36 -2.51 3.19
C PRO A 80 -17.45 -1.43 3.06
N TRP A 81 -18.04 -1.33 1.88
CA TRP A 81 -19.04 -0.30 1.63
C TRP A 81 -20.12 -0.79 0.66
N TYR A 82 -21.38 -0.46 0.96
CA TYR A 82 -22.51 -0.68 0.08
C TYR A 82 -22.97 0.65 -0.52
N ASN A 83 -22.93 0.79 -1.84
CA ASN A 83 -23.26 2.04 -2.53
C ASN A 83 -24.76 2.20 -2.90
N GLY A 84 -25.61 1.27 -2.48
CA GLY A 84 -27.02 1.18 -2.85
C GLY A 84 -27.29 0.18 -4.00
N GLU A 85 -26.28 -0.24 -4.74
CA GLU A 85 -26.38 -1.18 -5.85
C GLU A 85 -25.51 -2.42 -5.63
N ARG A 86 -24.29 -2.26 -5.08
CA ARG A 86 -23.36 -3.36 -4.79
C ARG A 86 -22.53 -3.12 -3.54
N GLU A 87 -21.99 -4.20 -3.04
CA GLU A 87 -21.00 -4.19 -1.97
C GLU A 87 -19.58 -4.10 -2.56
N TYR A 88 -18.74 -3.30 -1.92
CA TYR A 88 -17.32 -3.25 -2.12
C TYR A 88 -16.63 -3.98 -0.97
N ALA A 89 -15.63 -4.77 -1.31
CA ALA A 89 -14.88 -5.53 -0.33
C ALA A 89 -13.99 -4.61 0.54
N ASP A 90 -13.63 -5.10 1.69
CA ASP A 90 -12.56 -4.56 2.52
C ASP A 90 -11.26 -4.41 1.72
N HIS A 91 -10.55 -3.27 1.85
CA HIS A 91 -9.38 -2.90 1.06
C HIS A 91 -9.65 -2.70 -0.45
N GLY A 92 -10.92 -2.58 -0.86
CA GLY A 92 -11.32 -2.32 -2.23
C GLY A 92 -11.07 -3.49 -3.18
N GLU A 93 -10.91 -3.18 -4.46
CA GLU A 93 -10.88 -4.16 -5.54
C GLU A 93 -9.49 -4.28 -6.22
N VAL A 94 -8.75 -3.17 -6.35
CA VAL A 94 -7.52 -3.17 -7.18
C VAL A 94 -6.44 -4.11 -6.66
N CYS A 95 -6.30 -4.27 -5.34
CA CYS A 95 -5.35 -5.21 -4.74
C CYS A 95 -5.70 -6.69 -4.97
N ARG A 96 -6.90 -6.97 -5.51
CA ARG A 96 -7.45 -8.32 -5.74
C ARG A 96 -7.42 -8.76 -7.19
N LEU A 97 -7.07 -7.87 -8.09
CA LEU A 97 -7.21 -8.06 -9.52
C LEU A 97 -5.86 -8.14 -10.21
N PRO A 98 -5.68 -9.06 -11.15
CA PRO A 98 -4.47 -9.06 -11.97
C PRO A 98 -4.42 -7.79 -12.84
N ASN A 99 -3.24 -7.19 -12.91
CA ASN A 99 -2.98 -6.01 -13.71
C ASN A 99 -2.35 -6.41 -15.04
N ALA A 100 -2.84 -5.85 -16.15
CA ALA A 100 -2.07 -5.79 -17.37
C ALA A 100 -0.87 -4.86 -17.17
N TYR A 101 0.27 -5.18 -17.78
CA TYR A 101 1.45 -4.33 -17.65
C TYR A 101 2.23 -4.16 -18.95
N VAL A 102 2.95 -3.06 -19.02
CA VAL A 102 3.85 -2.73 -20.14
C VAL A 102 5.13 -2.10 -19.56
N VAL A 103 6.27 -2.54 -20.07
CA VAL A 103 7.56 -1.87 -19.84
C VAL A 103 7.84 -0.95 -21.02
N ARG A 104 8.05 0.33 -20.78
CA ARG A 104 8.45 1.32 -21.78
C ARG A 104 9.92 1.70 -21.61
N ASN A 105 10.61 1.96 -22.71
CA ASN A 105 12.03 2.30 -22.75
C ASN A 105 12.27 3.59 -23.55
N ASP A 106 11.39 4.58 -23.41
CA ASP A 106 11.43 5.84 -24.17
C ASP A 106 12.44 6.83 -23.53
N GLY A 107 13.72 6.48 -23.59
CA GLY A 107 14.80 7.25 -22.96
C GLY A 107 15.08 6.89 -21.50
N MET A 108 14.06 6.67 -20.69
CA MET A 108 14.14 6.07 -19.35
C MET A 108 13.13 4.95 -19.23
N ALA A 109 13.59 3.80 -18.71
CA ALA A 109 12.69 2.68 -18.50
C ALA A 109 11.63 3.01 -17.45
N SER A 110 10.39 2.59 -17.71
CA SER A 110 9.25 2.70 -16.79
C SER A 110 8.37 1.46 -16.86
N LEU A 111 7.75 1.12 -15.73
CA LEU A 111 6.75 0.07 -15.64
C LEU A 111 5.37 0.70 -15.51
N HIS A 112 4.44 0.32 -16.36
CA HIS A 112 3.05 0.76 -16.31
C HIS A 112 2.14 -0.44 -16.07
N LEU A 113 1.26 -0.33 -15.10
CA LEU A 113 0.23 -1.31 -14.79
C LEU A 113 -1.14 -0.68 -14.99
N SER A 114 -2.11 -1.49 -15.37
CA SER A 114 -3.51 -1.08 -15.46
C SER A 114 -4.44 -2.21 -15.10
N VAL A 115 -5.53 -1.90 -14.45
CA VAL A 115 -6.61 -2.82 -14.14
C VAL A 115 -7.95 -2.17 -14.48
N LEU A 116 -8.79 -2.94 -15.14
CA LEU A 116 -10.19 -2.59 -15.39
C LEU A 116 -11.04 -3.17 -14.25
N SER A 117 -11.91 -2.35 -13.68
CA SER A 117 -12.92 -2.82 -12.74
C SER A 117 -13.74 -3.98 -13.37
N PRO A 118 -14.01 -5.03 -12.60
CA PRO A 118 -14.83 -6.15 -13.08
C PRO A 118 -16.27 -5.74 -13.44
N PHE A 119 -16.69 -4.54 -13.00
CA PHE A 119 -18.00 -3.96 -13.27
C PHE A 119 -17.98 -2.93 -14.40
N GLY A 120 -16.80 -2.65 -14.98
CA GLY A 120 -16.64 -1.75 -16.12
C GLY A 120 -16.89 -0.27 -15.81
N ASP A 121 -16.76 0.13 -14.55
CA ASP A 121 -17.04 1.50 -14.12
C ASP A 121 -15.76 2.36 -13.95
N TYR A 122 -14.58 1.76 -13.81
CA TYR A 122 -13.32 2.49 -13.78
C TYR A 122 -12.14 1.72 -14.36
N VAL A 123 -11.11 2.47 -14.73
CA VAL A 123 -9.76 1.96 -14.98
C VAL A 123 -8.84 2.59 -13.94
N PHE A 124 -8.05 1.77 -13.27
CA PHE A 124 -7.01 2.22 -12.36
C PHE A 124 -5.64 1.92 -12.96
N ARG A 125 -4.74 2.92 -12.94
CA ARG A 125 -3.40 2.83 -13.51
C ARG A 125 -2.36 3.20 -12.46
N LYS A 126 -1.23 2.53 -12.53
CA LYS A 126 -0.07 2.76 -11.67
C LYS A 126 1.18 2.71 -12.53
N SER A 127 2.10 3.64 -12.33
CA SER A 127 3.37 3.60 -13.06
C SER A 127 4.55 3.90 -12.16
N TYR A 128 5.68 3.31 -12.53
CA TYR A 128 6.95 3.44 -11.82
C TYR A 128 8.00 4.01 -12.75
N LYS A 129 8.72 5.02 -12.29
CA LYS A 129 9.91 5.54 -12.98
C LYS A 129 10.97 5.98 -11.99
N GLU A 130 12.24 5.90 -12.40
CA GLU A 130 13.34 6.45 -11.63
C GLU A 130 13.31 7.98 -11.68
N ILE A 131 13.51 8.59 -10.54
CA ILE A 131 13.77 10.01 -10.39
C ILE A 131 15.10 10.20 -9.66
N GLU A 132 15.63 11.43 -9.64
CA GLU A 132 16.82 11.73 -8.87
C GLU A 132 16.61 11.35 -7.39
N GLY A 133 17.43 10.41 -6.92
CA GLY A 133 17.40 9.96 -5.52
C GLY A 133 16.30 8.97 -5.16
N GLY A 134 15.47 8.49 -6.09
CA GLY A 134 14.37 7.60 -5.72
C GLY A 134 13.61 6.94 -6.84
N LEU A 135 12.41 6.52 -6.49
CA LEU A 135 11.42 5.92 -7.38
C LEU A 135 10.12 6.71 -7.26
N GLU A 136 9.63 7.24 -8.35
CA GLU A 136 8.31 7.85 -8.43
C GLU A 136 7.27 6.79 -8.75
N ILE A 137 6.17 6.81 -8.01
CA ILE A 137 4.99 6.00 -8.28
C ILE A 137 3.84 6.97 -8.58
N ALA A 138 3.33 6.95 -9.80
CA ALA A 138 2.21 7.79 -10.22
C ALA A 138 0.95 6.96 -10.37
N TYR A 139 -0.18 7.54 -10.00
CA TYR A 139 -1.49 6.90 -10.01
C TYR A 139 -2.48 7.70 -10.84
N GLU A 140 -3.38 6.98 -11.49
CA GLU A 140 -4.49 7.55 -12.24
C GLU A 140 -5.72 6.66 -12.05
N ALA A 141 -6.86 7.26 -11.73
CA ALA A 141 -8.16 6.60 -11.73
C ALA A 141 -9.08 7.33 -12.71
N GLU A 142 -9.62 6.60 -13.66
CA GLU A 142 -10.52 7.11 -14.71
C GLU A 142 -11.89 6.47 -14.52
N ASN A 143 -12.92 7.30 -14.32
CA ASN A 143 -14.30 6.84 -14.36
C ASN A 143 -14.71 6.65 -15.82
N ILE A 144 -14.99 5.43 -16.22
CA ILE A 144 -15.44 5.05 -17.55
C ILE A 144 -16.90 4.60 -17.59
N GLY A 145 -17.57 4.62 -16.43
CA GLY A 145 -19.00 4.31 -16.31
C GLY A 145 -19.88 5.53 -16.59
N ASP A 146 -21.17 5.29 -16.71
CA ASP A 146 -22.20 6.32 -16.98
C ASP A 146 -22.61 7.10 -15.73
N LYS A 147 -22.21 6.65 -14.54
CA LYS A 147 -22.59 7.25 -13.25
C LYS A 147 -21.38 7.85 -12.56
N PRO A 148 -21.55 8.87 -11.71
CA PRO A 148 -20.49 9.34 -10.85
C PRO A 148 -19.93 8.23 -9.96
N LEU A 149 -18.63 8.03 -9.97
CA LEU A 149 -17.93 7.10 -9.08
C LEU A 149 -17.55 7.84 -7.79
N LYS A 150 -18.10 7.40 -6.67
CA LYS A 150 -17.61 7.79 -5.35
C LYS A 150 -16.49 6.84 -4.97
N ALA A 151 -15.30 7.38 -4.80
CA ALA A 151 -14.14 6.56 -4.51
C ALA A 151 -13.18 7.26 -3.56
N ILE A 152 -12.44 6.46 -2.82
CA ILE A 152 -11.26 6.85 -2.06
C ILE A 152 -10.10 5.97 -2.52
N TRP A 153 -8.91 6.55 -2.60
CA TRP A 153 -7.67 5.81 -2.77
C TRP A 153 -6.81 5.95 -1.52
N ALA A 154 -6.20 4.85 -1.12
CA ALA A 154 -5.17 4.86 -0.08
C ALA A 154 -4.01 3.96 -0.48
N SER A 155 -2.80 4.35 -0.07
CA SER A 155 -1.63 3.49 -0.14
C SER A 155 -1.47 2.76 1.19
N HIS A 156 -1.58 1.44 1.17
CA HIS A 156 -1.39 0.60 2.34
C HIS A 156 0.07 0.12 2.41
N LEU A 157 0.93 1.03 2.85
CA LEU A 157 2.37 0.82 2.92
C LEU A 157 2.77 0.30 4.30
N MET A 158 2.98 -1.00 4.43
CA MET A 158 3.46 -1.63 5.65
C MET A 158 4.98 -1.61 5.68
N LEU A 159 5.53 -0.73 6.49
CA LEU A 159 6.98 -0.58 6.67
C LEU A 159 7.51 -1.57 7.70
N LYS A 160 8.74 -2.03 7.48
CA LYS A 160 9.49 -2.74 8.50
C LYS A 160 9.94 -1.73 9.56
N ALA A 161 9.28 -1.77 10.70
CA ALA A 161 9.56 -0.86 11.80
C ALA A 161 10.33 -1.56 12.92
N ARG A 162 11.13 -0.79 13.66
CA ARG A 162 11.86 -1.23 14.84
C ARG A 162 11.30 -0.54 16.08
N GLU A 163 11.41 -1.21 17.21
CA GLU A 163 11.03 -0.61 18.49
C GLU A 163 11.79 0.70 18.74
N GLY A 164 11.05 1.75 19.06
CA GLY A 164 11.61 3.09 19.28
C GLY A 164 11.64 3.99 18.04
N GLU A 165 11.34 3.48 16.86
CA GLU A 165 11.09 4.32 15.69
C GLU A 165 9.76 5.06 15.84
N ALA A 166 9.57 6.15 15.11
CA ALA A 166 8.37 6.96 15.17
C ALA A 166 8.01 7.54 13.79
N VAL A 167 6.73 7.71 13.56
CA VAL A 167 6.23 8.47 12.41
C VAL A 167 6.16 9.94 12.78
N THR A 168 6.83 10.78 11.98
CA THR A 168 6.78 12.24 12.15
C THR A 168 5.59 12.77 11.35
N LEU A 169 4.68 13.42 12.05
CA LEU A 169 3.48 14.03 11.47
C LEU A 169 3.71 15.52 11.18
N SER A 170 2.88 16.08 10.29
CA SER A 170 2.90 17.51 9.99
C SER A 170 2.69 18.36 11.25
N GLU A 171 3.38 19.49 11.29
CA GLU A 171 3.24 20.51 12.36
C GLU A 171 1.99 21.41 12.18
N ASP A 172 1.26 21.25 11.09
CA ASP A 172 0.10 22.08 10.80
C ASP A 172 -1.06 21.80 11.77
N ASP A 173 -1.37 22.82 12.59
CA ASP A 173 -2.45 22.76 13.58
C ASP A 173 -3.85 22.67 12.96
N ALA A 174 -3.98 22.81 11.64
CA ALA A 174 -5.26 22.70 10.93
C ALA A 174 -5.75 21.25 10.81
N TYR A 175 -4.86 20.27 10.95
CA TYR A 175 -5.24 18.87 10.80
C TYR A 175 -5.74 18.26 12.12
N GLU A 176 -6.85 17.56 12.00
CA GLU A 176 -7.40 16.69 13.04
C GLU A 176 -7.25 15.23 12.64
N ALA A 177 -7.03 14.35 13.62
CA ALA A 177 -6.97 12.91 13.45
C ALA A 177 -8.11 12.26 14.23
N GLU A 178 -8.76 11.29 13.60
CA GLU A 178 -9.72 10.40 14.25
C GLU A 178 -9.07 9.03 14.44
N PHE A 179 -9.14 8.49 15.65
CA PHE A 179 -8.70 7.13 15.92
C PHE A 179 -9.77 6.14 15.42
N MET A 180 -9.51 5.50 14.29
CA MET A 180 -10.42 4.48 13.75
C MET A 180 -10.32 3.19 14.54
N PHE A 181 -9.12 2.84 15.01
CA PHE A 181 -8.84 1.66 15.80
C PHE A 181 -7.68 1.93 16.77
N CYS A 182 -7.76 1.40 17.98
CA CYS A 182 -6.68 1.40 18.96
C CYS A 182 -6.82 0.19 19.88
N GLU A 183 -5.80 -0.67 19.91
CA GLU A 183 -5.77 -1.85 20.79
C GLU A 183 -5.65 -1.47 22.28
N ASP A 184 -4.93 -0.37 22.56
CA ASP A 184 -4.71 0.11 23.93
C ASP A 184 -5.69 1.25 24.25
N ALA A 185 -6.78 0.92 24.91
CA ALA A 185 -7.79 1.90 25.34
C ALA A 185 -7.25 3.01 26.26
N SER A 186 -6.05 2.83 26.84
CA SER A 186 -5.37 3.89 27.61
C SER A 186 -4.75 4.96 26.72
N VAL A 187 -4.52 4.66 25.44
CA VAL A 187 -4.00 5.60 24.45
C VAL A 187 -5.16 6.38 23.81
N ALA A 188 -6.14 5.69 23.27
CA ALA A 188 -7.34 6.29 22.68
C ALA A 188 -8.47 5.27 22.55
N GLN A 189 -9.70 5.76 22.34
CA GLN A 189 -10.85 4.94 21.95
C GLN A 189 -11.19 5.24 20.48
N ALA A 190 -11.69 4.25 19.75
CA ALA A 190 -12.19 4.45 18.39
C ALA A 190 -13.25 5.57 18.37
N GLY A 191 -13.19 6.42 17.37
CA GLY A 191 -14.03 7.62 17.23
C GLY A 191 -13.53 8.85 18.01
N THR A 192 -12.41 8.74 18.76
CA THR A 192 -11.80 9.91 19.40
C THR A 192 -11.17 10.81 18.33
N VAL A 193 -11.61 12.07 18.27
CA VAL A 193 -11.01 13.10 17.40
C VAL A 193 -10.06 13.97 18.22
N THR A 194 -8.87 14.20 17.73
CA THR A 194 -7.87 15.06 18.35
C THR A 194 -7.10 15.83 17.29
N LYS A 195 -6.48 16.94 17.70
CA LYS A 195 -5.55 17.63 16.80
C LYS A 195 -4.33 16.75 16.57
N LEU A 196 -3.85 16.68 15.33
CA LEU A 196 -2.74 15.81 14.93
C LEU A 196 -1.50 16.03 15.81
N LYS A 197 -1.24 17.27 16.22
CA LYS A 197 -0.15 17.62 17.16
C LYS A 197 -0.24 16.97 18.54
N ASN A 198 -1.45 16.52 18.93
CA ASN A 198 -1.69 15.88 20.23
C ASN A 198 -1.67 14.35 20.14
N CYS A 199 -1.61 13.80 18.92
CA CYS A 199 -1.42 12.37 18.72
C CYS A 199 0.00 12.02 19.14
N GLY A 200 0.17 11.26 20.21
CA GLY A 200 1.50 10.77 20.60
C GLY A 200 2.10 11.33 21.89
N GLY A 201 1.30 11.61 22.90
CA GLY A 201 1.76 11.84 24.28
C GLY A 201 2.82 12.93 24.46
N SER A 202 2.82 13.55 25.60
CA SER A 202 3.60 14.74 26.01
C SER A 202 4.94 14.96 25.29
N HIS A 203 5.05 16.03 24.56
CA HIS A 203 6.23 16.77 24.13
C HIS A 203 6.94 16.42 22.82
N LYS A 204 6.56 15.42 22.06
CA LYS A 204 7.20 15.21 20.74
C LYS A 204 6.15 14.79 19.70
N ARG A 205 6.22 15.38 18.53
CA ARG A 205 5.40 15.14 17.32
C ARG A 205 5.71 13.78 16.67
N HIS A 206 5.89 12.77 17.50
CA HIS A 206 6.18 11.41 17.08
C HIS A 206 5.15 10.47 17.68
N LEU A 207 4.52 9.67 16.84
CA LEU A 207 3.75 8.52 17.29
C LEU A 207 4.75 7.37 17.52
N PRO A 208 4.97 6.94 18.74
CA PRO A 208 5.87 5.83 18.98
C PRO A 208 5.25 4.55 18.42
N LEU A 209 5.98 3.86 17.56
CA LEU A 209 5.59 2.55 17.09
C LEU A 209 5.74 1.56 18.26
N ARG A 210 4.66 0.89 18.61
CA ARG A 210 4.66 -0.19 19.60
C ARG A 210 4.55 -1.52 18.87
N ARG A 211 5.24 -2.52 19.38
CA ARG A 211 5.17 -3.87 18.84
C ARG A 211 3.77 -4.43 19.10
N SER A 212 3.09 -4.91 18.05
CA SER A 212 1.83 -5.62 18.20
C SER A 212 2.03 -6.98 18.88
N ALA A 213 0.94 -7.56 19.37
CA ALA A 213 0.95 -8.95 19.84
C ALA A 213 1.19 -9.95 18.70
N ILE A 214 1.03 -9.52 17.45
CA ILE A 214 1.30 -10.31 16.25
C ILE A 214 2.77 -10.06 15.86
N PRO A 215 3.63 -11.09 15.81
CA PRO A 215 5.04 -10.91 15.46
C PRO A 215 5.20 -10.28 14.08
N GLY A 216 5.90 -9.16 14.03
CA GLY A 216 6.20 -8.43 12.78
C GLY A 216 5.27 -7.29 12.43
N GLU A 217 4.19 -7.07 13.17
CA GLU A 217 3.29 -5.93 12.97
C GLU A 217 3.52 -4.84 14.02
N PHE A 218 3.39 -3.58 13.57
CA PHE A 218 3.42 -2.40 14.42
C PHE A 218 2.17 -1.56 14.11
N PHE A 219 1.47 -1.16 15.17
CA PHE A 219 0.34 -0.24 15.07
C PHE A 219 0.76 1.15 15.54
N MET A 220 0.23 2.17 14.89
CA MET A 220 0.33 3.57 15.30
C MET A 220 -0.76 3.90 16.31
#